data_9daab7a93bb7c7657eaec0c3d9485e2d
#
_entry.id   9daab7a93bb7c7657eaec0c3d9485e2d
#
_cell.length_a   1.000
_cell.length_b   1.000
_cell.length_c   1.000
_cell.angle_alpha   90.00
_cell.angle_beta   90.00
_cell.angle_gamma   90.00
#
_symmetry.space_group_name_H-M   'P 1'
#
loop_
_entity.id
_entity.type
_entity.pdbx_description
1 polymer ?
#
loop_
_entity_poly.entity_id
_entity_poly.type
_entity_poly.pdbx_seq_one_letter_code
_entity_poly.pdbx_strand_id
1 'polypeptide(L)'
;MLKWGKTLMKKMLIIIVVLAGILISMIIYKNMAVSSKNNVNIQEIKKIEEKISKIYLWKEVTNEALPEFENVNNATELWIWEVLKKNIDKFEVSYDEIVQTSKEIFGQNINKEFPKSGNVSYKYDVEKDIYIPTEVTLDQMEDVFIISDIHKNEGGYEVEIIEYLEDYSNEQKVVIRNLVEEEIGQVSSSESETKIKEIVKENVSRFNKKKVFLKKEDNRLIVQKVTKIQE
;
A
#
# COMPACT_ATOMS: atom_id res chain seq x y z
N MET A 1 -0.19 -19.68 53.69
CA MET A 1 0.15 -20.27 52.38
C MET A 1 -0.14 -19.42 51.14
N LEU A 2 -0.72 -18.19 51.21
CA LEU A 2 -1.12 -17.40 50.02
C LEU A 2 -0.06 -16.39 49.45
N LYS A 3 1.02 -16.14 50.15
CA LYS A 3 2.05 -15.15 49.71
C LYS A 3 3.00 -15.69 48.62
N TRP A 4 3.27 -16.98 48.57
CA TRP A 4 4.20 -17.61 47.61
C TRP A 4 3.66 -17.67 46.19
N GLY A 5 2.35 -17.85 46.01
CA GLY A 5 1.72 -17.90 44.69
C GLY A 5 1.76 -16.55 43.94
N LYS A 6 1.57 -15.43 44.66
CA LYS A 6 1.59 -14.07 44.06
C LYS A 6 3.00 -13.68 43.59
N THR A 7 4.05 -14.10 44.30
CA THR A 7 5.43 -13.78 43.91
C THR A 7 5.87 -14.65 42.72
N LEU A 8 5.43 -15.91 42.64
CA LEU A 8 5.71 -16.78 41.50
C LEU A 8 4.98 -16.25 40.23
N MET A 9 3.71 -15.88 40.36
CA MET A 9 2.94 -15.27 39.24
C MET A 9 3.57 -13.99 38.70
N LYS A 10 4.05 -13.09 39.59
CA LYS A 10 4.77 -11.88 39.15
C LYS A 10 6.06 -12.20 38.41
N LYS A 11 6.82 -13.18 38.87
CA LYS A 11 8.06 -13.62 38.19
C LYS A 11 7.75 -14.24 36.82
N MET A 12 6.71 -15.06 36.71
CA MET A 12 6.28 -15.60 35.42
C MET A 12 5.80 -14.51 34.45
N LEU A 13 5.04 -13.53 34.93
CA LEU A 13 4.60 -12.40 34.11
C LEU A 13 5.80 -11.60 33.56
N ILE A 14 6.82 -11.32 34.36
CA ILE A 14 8.03 -10.65 33.93
C ILE A 14 8.77 -11.47 32.87
N ILE A 15 8.88 -12.78 33.04
CA ILE A 15 9.52 -13.66 32.07
C ILE A 15 8.76 -13.65 30.73
N ILE A 16 7.43 -13.68 30.76
CA ILE A 16 6.59 -13.61 29.55
C ILE A 16 6.78 -12.27 28.83
N VAL A 17 6.81 -11.15 29.56
CA VAL A 17 7.03 -9.82 28.95
C VAL A 17 8.43 -9.71 28.35
N VAL A 18 9.45 -10.27 29.01
CA VAL A 18 10.83 -10.29 28.47
C VAL A 18 10.93 -11.16 27.23
N LEU A 19 10.30 -12.34 27.23
CA LEU A 19 10.27 -13.25 26.07
C LEU A 19 9.51 -12.63 24.91
N ALA A 20 8.39 -11.95 25.16
CA ALA A 20 7.66 -11.21 24.13
C ALA A 20 8.49 -10.06 23.54
N GLY A 21 9.22 -9.33 24.39
CA GLY A 21 10.16 -8.28 23.97
C GLY A 21 11.29 -8.82 23.09
N ILE A 22 11.84 -9.99 23.43
CA ILE A 22 12.89 -10.67 22.64
C ILE A 22 12.33 -11.13 21.29
N LEU A 23 11.12 -11.71 21.26
CA LEU A 23 10.44 -12.14 20.03
C LEU A 23 10.16 -10.96 19.10
N ILE A 24 9.64 -9.87 19.63
CA ILE A 24 9.42 -8.63 18.87
C ILE A 24 10.75 -8.08 18.33
N SER A 25 11.81 -8.08 19.16
CA SER A 25 13.14 -7.66 18.73
C SER A 25 13.72 -8.56 17.63
N MET A 26 13.47 -9.88 17.69
CA MET A 26 13.91 -10.83 16.65
C MET A 26 13.13 -10.64 15.34
N ILE A 27 11.83 -10.35 15.40
CA ILE A 27 11.00 -10.05 14.22
C ILE A 27 11.48 -8.75 13.57
N ILE A 28 11.73 -7.71 14.37
CA ILE A 28 12.29 -6.45 13.90
C ILE A 28 13.67 -6.69 13.30
N TYR A 29 14.54 -7.48 13.95
CA TYR A 29 15.89 -7.80 13.46
C TYR A 29 15.85 -8.62 12.15
N LYS A 30 14.93 -9.57 12.02
CA LYS A 30 14.75 -10.37 10.81
C LYS A 30 14.26 -9.50 9.62
N ASN A 31 13.35 -8.55 9.90
CA ASN A 31 12.93 -7.57 8.91
C ASN A 31 14.05 -6.57 8.56
N MET A 32 14.90 -6.19 9.53
CA MET A 32 16.08 -5.38 9.30
C MET A 32 17.16 -6.12 8.51
N ALA A 33 17.30 -7.43 8.64
CA ALA A 33 18.30 -8.22 7.91
C ALA A 33 18.01 -8.30 6.41
N VAL A 34 16.74 -8.24 5.99
CA VAL A 34 16.36 -8.09 4.58
C VAL A 34 16.70 -6.69 4.06
N SER A 35 16.57 -5.66 4.92
CA SER A 35 16.88 -4.26 4.62
C SER A 35 18.40 -3.96 4.63
N SER A 36 19.23 -4.77 5.31
CA SER A 36 20.66 -4.48 5.48
C SER A 36 21.48 -4.58 4.19
N LYS A 37 20.96 -5.22 3.14
CA LYS A 37 21.62 -5.27 1.83
C LYS A 37 21.74 -3.90 1.15
N ASN A 38 20.85 -2.95 1.46
CA ASN A 38 20.69 -1.71 0.70
C ASN A 38 20.79 -0.43 1.53
N ASN A 39 21.26 -0.46 2.79
CA ASN A 39 21.40 0.72 3.67
C ASN A 39 20.10 1.55 3.83
N VAL A 40 18.93 0.91 3.78
CA VAL A 40 17.62 1.56 3.98
C VAL A 40 17.16 1.32 5.41
N ASN A 41 16.89 2.39 6.17
CA ASN A 41 16.44 2.27 7.55
C ASN A 41 14.91 2.14 7.66
N ILE A 42 14.41 1.72 8.84
CA ILE A 42 12.98 1.46 9.08
C ILE A 42 12.10 2.70 8.81
N GLN A 43 12.58 3.90 9.11
CA GLN A 43 11.80 5.12 8.87
C GLN A 43 11.69 5.43 7.37
N GLU A 44 12.75 5.12 6.59
CA GLU A 44 12.72 5.21 5.13
C GLU A 44 11.73 4.20 4.55
N ILE A 45 11.73 2.95 5.04
CA ILE A 45 10.79 1.91 4.60
C ILE A 45 9.35 2.36 4.83
N LYS A 46 9.01 2.85 6.02
CA LYS A 46 7.67 3.37 6.31
C LYS A 46 7.25 4.49 5.38
N LYS A 47 8.14 5.46 5.12
CA LYS A 47 7.85 6.56 4.19
C LYS A 47 7.63 6.07 2.76
N ILE A 48 8.36 5.04 2.33
CA ILE A 48 8.19 4.42 1.03
C ILE A 48 6.83 3.71 0.96
N GLU A 49 6.51 2.89 1.97
CA GLU A 49 5.24 2.19 2.07
C GLU A 49 4.05 3.16 2.09
N GLU A 50 4.11 4.20 2.92
CA GLU A 50 3.11 5.27 2.95
C GLU A 50 2.96 5.97 1.58
N LYS A 51 4.07 6.18 0.87
CA LYS A 51 4.03 6.81 -0.46
C LYS A 51 3.38 5.90 -1.50
N ILE A 52 3.70 4.62 -1.50
CA ILE A 52 3.09 3.65 -2.42
C ILE A 52 1.60 3.47 -2.08
N SER A 53 1.23 3.36 -0.81
CA SER A 53 -0.17 3.28 -0.37
C SER A 53 -1.02 4.46 -0.83
N LYS A 54 -0.44 5.65 -0.96
CA LYS A 54 -1.13 6.83 -1.49
C LYS A 54 -1.53 6.73 -2.96
N ILE A 55 -0.81 5.93 -3.74
CA ILE A 55 -1.03 5.77 -5.18
C ILE A 55 -1.59 4.40 -5.55
N TYR A 56 -1.65 3.47 -4.62
CA TYR A 56 -2.23 2.14 -4.81
C TYR A 56 -3.75 2.21 -4.55
N LEU A 57 -4.55 1.83 -5.53
CA LEU A 57 -6.01 1.95 -5.51
C LEU A 57 -6.67 0.57 -5.63
N TRP A 58 -7.97 0.51 -5.54
CA TRP A 58 -8.73 -0.69 -5.85
C TRP A 58 -8.96 -0.82 -7.35
N LYS A 59 -8.65 -1.98 -7.92
CA LYS A 59 -8.81 -2.26 -9.37
C LYS A 59 -10.23 -2.05 -9.87
N GLU A 60 -11.24 -2.27 -9.03
CA GLU A 60 -12.66 -2.09 -9.37
C GLU A 60 -13.01 -0.65 -9.72
N VAL A 61 -12.30 0.31 -9.14
CA VAL A 61 -12.52 1.73 -9.43
C VAL A 61 -11.76 2.19 -10.67
N THR A 62 -10.55 1.66 -10.90
CA THR A 62 -9.59 2.18 -11.88
C THR A 62 -9.16 1.18 -12.94
N ASN A 63 -9.69 -0.05 -12.92
CA ASN A 63 -9.31 -1.24 -13.70
C ASN A 63 -7.91 -1.79 -13.37
N GLU A 64 -7.03 -1.02 -12.77
CA GLU A 64 -5.71 -1.45 -12.29
C GLU A 64 -5.39 -0.73 -10.99
N ALA A 65 -5.00 -1.46 -9.95
CA ALA A 65 -4.64 -0.87 -8.65
C ALA A 65 -3.44 0.09 -8.76
N LEU A 66 -2.47 -0.25 -9.58
CA LEU A 66 -1.30 0.57 -9.90
C LEU A 66 -0.90 0.33 -11.36
N PRO A 67 -1.28 1.18 -12.33
CA PRO A 67 -0.94 1.00 -13.74
C PRO A 67 0.57 1.18 -14.01
N GLU A 68 1.03 0.60 -15.10
CA GLU A 68 2.37 0.84 -15.61
C GLU A 68 2.46 2.20 -16.33
N PHE A 69 3.53 2.93 -16.10
CA PHE A 69 3.83 4.18 -16.82
C PHE A 69 5.31 4.54 -16.74
N GLU A 70 5.84 5.08 -17.82
CA GLU A 70 7.18 5.68 -17.88
C GLU A 70 7.20 7.12 -17.37
N ASN A 71 6.08 7.80 -17.48
CA ASN A 71 5.79 9.12 -16.92
C ASN A 71 4.33 9.13 -16.51
N VAL A 72 4.01 9.76 -15.40
CA VAL A 72 2.63 9.76 -14.87
C VAL A 72 1.60 10.30 -15.87
N ASN A 73 1.98 11.21 -16.76
CA ASN A 73 1.08 11.69 -17.82
C ASN A 73 0.68 10.60 -18.83
N ASN A 74 1.37 9.44 -18.83
CA ASN A 74 1.04 8.28 -19.65
C ASN A 74 0.11 7.29 -18.93
N ALA A 75 -0.07 7.44 -17.60
CA ALA A 75 -1.03 6.63 -16.86
C ALA A 75 -2.47 6.98 -17.27
N THR A 76 -3.41 6.09 -16.93
CA THR A 76 -4.82 6.32 -17.25
C THR A 76 -5.35 7.54 -16.50
N GLU A 77 -6.16 8.34 -17.15
CA GLU A 77 -6.75 9.57 -16.59
C GLU A 77 -7.57 9.26 -15.34
N LEU A 78 -8.36 8.20 -15.38
CA LEU A 78 -9.17 7.75 -14.26
C LEU A 78 -8.31 7.44 -13.04
N TRP A 79 -7.22 6.68 -13.20
CA TRP A 79 -6.33 6.35 -12.09
C TRP A 79 -5.66 7.59 -11.49
N ILE A 80 -5.15 8.49 -12.34
CA ILE A 80 -4.54 9.75 -11.88
C ILE A 80 -5.53 10.54 -11.04
N TRP A 81 -6.75 10.70 -11.54
CA TRP A 81 -7.83 11.39 -10.88
C TRP A 81 -8.14 10.79 -9.49
N GLU A 82 -8.35 9.49 -9.42
CA GLU A 82 -8.69 8.81 -8.16
C GLU A 82 -7.52 8.87 -7.14
N VAL A 83 -6.26 8.79 -7.60
CA VAL A 83 -5.09 9.01 -6.74
C VAL A 83 -5.11 10.41 -6.15
N LEU A 84 -5.32 11.44 -6.96
CA LEU A 84 -5.32 12.82 -6.48
C LEU A 84 -6.46 13.06 -5.49
N LYS A 85 -7.66 12.62 -5.83
CA LYS A 85 -8.84 12.73 -4.98
C LYS A 85 -8.67 12.00 -3.64
N LYS A 86 -8.17 10.75 -3.64
CA LYS A 86 -7.88 9.98 -2.42
C LYS A 86 -6.93 10.71 -1.46
N ASN A 87 -6.04 11.54 -1.99
CA ASN A 87 -5.05 12.26 -1.18
C ASN A 87 -5.51 13.64 -0.70
N ILE A 88 -6.76 14.01 -0.97
CA ILE A 88 -7.38 15.24 -0.47
C ILE A 88 -8.36 14.84 0.63
N ASP A 89 -8.07 15.25 1.86
CA ASP A 89 -8.89 14.96 3.04
C ASP A 89 -10.09 15.92 3.13
N LYS A 90 -10.96 15.87 2.11
CA LYS A 90 -12.18 16.67 2.02
C LYS A 90 -13.27 15.90 1.30
N PHE A 91 -14.51 16.12 1.71
CA PHE A 91 -15.67 15.54 1.03
C PHE A 91 -15.91 16.20 -0.33
N GLU A 92 -15.89 17.53 -0.37
CA GLU A 92 -16.00 18.31 -1.60
C GLU A 92 -14.62 18.79 -2.03
N VAL A 93 -14.25 18.56 -3.29
CA VAL A 93 -12.90 18.82 -3.82
C VAL A 93 -13.00 19.73 -5.02
N SER A 94 -12.31 20.87 -4.98
CA SER A 94 -12.21 21.80 -6.11
C SER A 94 -11.19 21.31 -7.15
N TYR A 95 -11.35 21.76 -8.37
CA TYR A 95 -10.38 21.49 -9.44
C TYR A 95 -8.97 21.97 -9.09
N ASP A 96 -8.86 23.15 -8.47
CA ASP A 96 -7.56 23.73 -8.08
C ASP A 96 -6.84 22.85 -7.03
N GLU A 97 -7.58 22.28 -6.07
CA GLU A 97 -7.00 21.36 -5.08
C GLU A 97 -6.46 20.10 -5.74
N ILE A 98 -7.15 19.57 -6.74
CA ILE A 98 -6.69 18.44 -7.54
C ILE A 98 -5.36 18.76 -8.23
N VAL A 99 -5.29 19.91 -8.91
CA VAL A 99 -4.08 20.34 -9.62
C VAL A 99 -2.91 20.56 -8.66
N GLN A 100 -3.15 21.15 -7.49
CA GLN A 100 -2.12 21.36 -6.47
C GLN A 100 -1.59 20.03 -5.92
N THR A 101 -2.48 19.08 -5.62
CA THR A 101 -2.12 17.77 -5.10
C THR A 101 -1.24 16.99 -6.07
N SER A 102 -1.39 17.22 -7.39
CA SER A 102 -0.55 16.58 -8.39
C SER A 102 0.95 16.88 -8.20
N LYS A 103 1.29 18.11 -7.82
CA LYS A 103 2.68 18.50 -7.55
C LYS A 103 3.24 17.81 -6.30
N GLU A 104 2.39 17.55 -5.32
CA GLU A 104 2.80 16.89 -4.08
C GLU A 104 3.03 15.38 -4.29
N ILE A 105 2.18 14.77 -5.11
CA ILE A 105 2.26 13.32 -5.36
C ILE A 105 3.29 13.00 -6.45
N PHE A 106 3.25 13.70 -7.57
CA PHE A 106 4.01 13.37 -8.78
C PHE A 106 5.12 14.38 -9.12
N GLY A 107 5.28 15.45 -8.32
CA GLY A 107 6.31 16.48 -8.53
C GLY A 107 6.08 17.37 -9.75
N GLN A 108 4.94 17.25 -10.42
CA GLN A 108 4.62 17.98 -11.63
C GLN A 108 3.12 18.22 -11.76
N ASN A 109 2.73 19.19 -12.59
CA ASN A 109 1.34 19.31 -13.00
C ASN A 109 0.98 18.16 -13.95
N ILE A 110 -0.21 17.64 -13.79
CA ILE A 110 -0.76 16.68 -14.75
C ILE A 110 -1.37 17.46 -15.91
N ASN A 111 -0.91 17.16 -17.13
CA ASN A 111 -1.39 17.79 -18.37
C ASN A 111 -2.65 17.06 -18.89
N LYS A 112 -3.63 16.86 -18.02
CA LYS A 112 -4.89 16.22 -18.37
C LYS A 112 -6.03 17.07 -17.85
N GLU A 113 -7.06 17.23 -18.67
CA GLU A 113 -8.34 17.78 -18.21
C GLU A 113 -9.09 16.67 -17.46
N PHE A 114 -9.43 16.94 -16.21
CA PHE A 114 -10.24 16.01 -15.45
C PHE A 114 -11.69 16.05 -15.90
N PRO A 115 -12.37 14.89 -16.00
CA PRO A 115 -13.70 14.85 -16.58
C PRO A 115 -14.72 15.60 -15.72
N LYS A 116 -15.34 16.62 -16.31
CA LYS A 116 -16.44 17.36 -15.70
C LYS A 116 -17.80 16.67 -15.82
N SER A 117 -17.81 15.40 -16.21
CA SER A 117 -19.01 14.57 -16.25
C SER A 117 -19.16 13.66 -15.02
N GLY A 118 -18.12 13.60 -14.19
CA GLY A 118 -18.03 12.61 -13.12
C GLY A 118 -17.65 11.21 -13.62
N ASN A 119 -17.60 10.27 -12.71
CA ASN A 119 -17.38 8.84 -12.96
C ASN A 119 -18.14 7.99 -11.92
N VAL A 120 -17.77 6.71 -11.76
CA VAL A 120 -18.42 5.81 -10.79
C VAL A 120 -18.22 6.24 -9.33
N SER A 121 -17.13 6.92 -9.01
CA SER A 121 -16.75 7.29 -7.64
C SER A 121 -17.07 8.74 -7.27
N TYR A 122 -17.47 9.60 -8.21
CA TYR A 122 -17.82 11.00 -7.95
C TYR A 122 -18.78 11.58 -9.01
N LYS A 123 -19.47 12.67 -8.61
CA LYS A 123 -20.24 13.55 -9.48
C LYS A 123 -19.62 14.94 -9.51
N TYR A 124 -19.64 15.59 -10.66
CA TYR A 124 -19.22 16.98 -10.80
C TYR A 124 -20.43 17.91 -10.68
N ASP A 125 -20.36 18.84 -9.74
CA ASP A 125 -21.34 19.93 -9.59
C ASP A 125 -20.85 21.16 -10.40
N VAL A 126 -21.48 21.39 -11.54
CA VAL A 126 -21.10 22.45 -12.49
C VAL A 126 -21.31 23.86 -11.89
N GLU A 127 -22.31 24.05 -11.01
CA GLU A 127 -22.61 25.36 -10.43
C GLU A 127 -21.57 25.77 -9.39
N LYS A 128 -21.04 24.79 -8.66
CA LYS A 128 -20.08 25.03 -7.59
C LYS A 128 -18.62 24.80 -8.02
N ASP A 129 -18.38 24.24 -9.21
CA ASP A 129 -17.06 23.80 -9.70
C ASP A 129 -16.34 22.86 -8.74
N ILE A 130 -17.07 21.85 -8.22
CA ILE A 130 -16.58 20.86 -7.25
C ILE A 130 -16.94 19.44 -7.66
N TYR A 131 -16.19 18.51 -7.11
CA TYR A 131 -16.44 17.07 -7.21
C TYR A 131 -16.95 16.54 -5.87
N ILE A 132 -18.03 15.77 -5.92
CA ILE A 132 -18.70 15.19 -4.76
C ILE A 132 -18.60 13.67 -4.87
N PRO A 133 -18.06 12.95 -3.86
CA PRO A 133 -17.97 11.50 -3.89
C PRO A 133 -19.35 10.87 -3.96
N THR A 134 -19.45 9.76 -4.68
CA THR A 134 -20.61 8.88 -4.70
C THR A 134 -20.32 7.66 -3.84
N GLU A 135 -21.35 7.03 -3.32
CA GLU A 135 -21.22 5.73 -2.67
C GLU A 135 -20.85 4.69 -3.73
N VAL A 136 -19.73 4.01 -3.52
CA VAL A 136 -19.30 2.86 -4.32
C VAL A 136 -19.43 1.64 -3.43
N THR A 137 -20.20 0.65 -3.86
CA THR A 137 -20.24 -0.65 -3.19
C THR A 137 -18.98 -1.39 -3.63
N LEU A 138 -18.11 -1.67 -2.68
CA LEU A 138 -16.89 -2.44 -2.91
C LEU A 138 -17.17 -3.91 -2.68
N ASP A 139 -16.50 -4.76 -3.43
CA ASP A 139 -16.50 -6.19 -3.19
C ASP A 139 -15.79 -6.52 -1.85
N GLN A 140 -15.94 -7.77 -1.42
CA GLN A 140 -15.27 -8.27 -0.22
C GLN A 140 -13.80 -8.63 -0.47
N MET A 141 -13.26 -8.25 -1.64
CA MET A 141 -11.85 -8.41 -1.99
C MET A 141 -11.12 -7.08 -1.97
N GLU A 142 -9.95 -7.07 -1.36
CA GLU A 142 -9.08 -5.90 -1.29
C GLU A 142 -7.82 -6.12 -2.14
N ASP A 143 -7.48 -5.14 -2.97
CA ASP A 143 -6.19 -5.07 -3.65
C ASP A 143 -5.13 -4.65 -2.66
N VAL A 144 -4.12 -5.48 -2.47
CA VAL A 144 -3.06 -5.30 -1.48
C VAL A 144 -1.69 -5.47 -2.15
N PHE A 145 -0.68 -4.83 -1.57
CA PHE A 145 0.71 -5.06 -1.97
C PHE A 145 1.62 -5.29 -0.76
N ILE A 146 2.72 -6.00 -0.99
CA ILE A 146 3.84 -6.01 -0.06
C ILE A 146 5.11 -5.55 -0.78
N ILE A 147 5.99 -4.88 -0.05
CA ILE A 147 7.33 -4.54 -0.53
C ILE A 147 8.20 -5.80 -0.39
N SER A 148 8.74 -6.25 -1.52
CA SER A 148 9.65 -7.40 -1.58
C SER A 148 11.12 -7.00 -1.54
N ASP A 149 11.48 -5.87 -2.16
CA ASP A 149 12.84 -5.33 -2.14
C ASP A 149 12.85 -3.80 -2.28
N ILE A 150 13.91 -3.16 -1.77
CA ILE A 150 14.16 -1.73 -1.90
C ILE A 150 15.62 -1.54 -2.26
N HIS A 151 15.87 -0.96 -3.43
CA HIS A 151 17.20 -0.55 -3.85
C HIS A 151 17.32 0.97 -3.78
N LYS A 152 18.23 1.46 -2.90
CA LYS A 152 18.53 2.88 -2.75
C LYS A 152 19.60 3.30 -3.75
N ASN A 153 19.36 4.39 -4.47
CA ASN A 153 20.33 5.02 -5.36
C ASN A 153 20.54 6.50 -4.99
N GLU A 154 21.42 7.20 -5.70
CA GLU A 154 21.76 8.60 -5.39
C GLU A 154 20.56 9.56 -5.50
N GLY A 155 19.56 9.23 -6.33
CA GLY A 155 18.39 10.09 -6.60
C GLY A 155 17.11 9.67 -5.89
N GLY A 156 17.07 8.48 -5.23
CA GLY A 156 15.83 7.96 -4.64
C GLY A 156 15.82 6.47 -4.38
N TYR A 157 14.75 5.79 -4.80
CA TYR A 157 14.54 4.37 -4.53
C TYR A 157 13.91 3.66 -5.73
N GLU A 158 14.36 2.44 -5.97
CA GLU A 158 13.65 1.45 -6.78
C GLU A 158 13.02 0.45 -5.80
N VAL A 159 11.71 0.32 -5.84
CA VAL A 159 10.94 -0.49 -4.89
C VAL A 159 10.23 -1.60 -5.64
N GLU A 160 10.54 -2.83 -5.31
CA GLU A 160 9.82 -3.98 -5.85
C GLU A 160 8.63 -4.30 -4.94
N ILE A 161 7.45 -4.42 -5.53
CA ILE A 161 6.22 -4.80 -4.86
C ILE A 161 5.66 -6.08 -5.47
N ILE A 162 4.97 -6.85 -4.64
CA ILE A 162 4.17 -8.01 -5.03
C ILE A 162 2.71 -7.63 -4.80
N GLU A 163 1.88 -7.75 -5.83
CA GLU A 163 0.45 -7.43 -5.81
C GLU A 163 -0.37 -8.70 -5.62
N TYR A 164 -1.36 -8.66 -4.74
CA TYR A 164 -2.27 -9.78 -4.45
C TYR A 164 -3.63 -9.27 -3.99
N LEU A 165 -4.61 -10.18 -3.87
CA LEU A 165 -5.94 -9.90 -3.35
C LEU A 165 -6.13 -10.60 -2.01
N GLU A 166 -6.76 -9.92 -1.07
CA GLU A 166 -7.29 -10.48 0.16
C GLU A 166 -8.82 -10.58 0.04
N ASP A 167 -9.34 -11.79 0.06
CA ASP A 167 -10.77 -12.09 -0.06
C ASP A 167 -11.35 -12.39 1.33
N TYR A 168 -12.21 -11.50 1.78
CA TYR A 168 -12.90 -11.51 3.08
C TYR A 168 -14.34 -12.04 2.99
N SER A 169 -14.73 -12.70 1.90
CA SER A 169 -16.07 -13.27 1.73
C SER A 169 -16.43 -14.33 2.78
N ASN A 170 -15.45 -14.81 3.52
CA ASN A 170 -15.62 -15.77 4.61
C ASN A 170 -15.19 -15.14 5.94
N GLU A 171 -16.11 -15.02 6.91
CA GLU A 171 -15.84 -14.43 8.23
C GLU A 171 -14.74 -15.15 9.05
N GLN A 172 -14.49 -16.42 8.78
CA GLN A 172 -13.54 -17.23 9.54
C GLN A 172 -12.14 -17.26 8.94
N LYS A 173 -11.98 -16.86 7.67
CA LYS A 173 -10.70 -16.93 6.96
C LYS A 173 -10.56 -15.82 5.93
N VAL A 174 -9.31 -15.42 5.70
CA VAL A 174 -8.90 -14.58 4.59
C VAL A 174 -8.28 -15.48 3.53
N VAL A 175 -8.79 -15.42 2.29
CA VAL A 175 -8.23 -16.17 1.17
C VAL A 175 -7.30 -15.25 0.38
N ILE A 176 -6.09 -15.70 0.14
CA ILE A 176 -5.07 -14.98 -0.61
C ILE A 176 -5.15 -15.42 -2.07
N ARG A 177 -5.40 -14.45 -2.97
CA ARG A 177 -5.53 -14.70 -4.41
C ARG A 177 -4.51 -13.89 -5.21
N ASN A 178 -4.16 -14.36 -6.39
CA ASN A 178 -3.46 -13.53 -7.38
C ASN A 178 -4.46 -12.60 -8.11
N LEU A 179 -3.96 -11.70 -8.97
CA LEU A 179 -4.80 -10.73 -9.67
C LEU A 179 -5.76 -11.34 -10.71
N VAL A 180 -5.59 -12.63 -11.05
CA VAL A 180 -6.56 -13.40 -11.87
C VAL A 180 -7.49 -14.25 -10.98
N GLU A 181 -7.54 -13.94 -9.67
CA GLU A 181 -8.45 -14.50 -8.68
C GLU A 181 -8.21 -15.99 -8.35
N GLU A 182 -7.08 -16.55 -8.77
CA GLU A 182 -6.68 -17.90 -8.38
C GLU A 182 -6.30 -17.95 -6.90
N GLU A 183 -6.85 -18.89 -6.14
CA GLU A 183 -6.49 -19.09 -4.74
C GLU A 183 -5.07 -19.63 -4.61
N ILE A 184 -4.25 -18.94 -3.82
CA ILE A 184 -2.86 -19.28 -3.53
C ILE A 184 -2.72 -19.88 -2.14
N GLY A 185 -3.49 -19.37 -1.19
CA GLY A 185 -3.49 -19.83 0.19
C GLY A 185 -4.59 -19.20 1.01
N GLN A 186 -4.66 -19.59 2.27
CA GLN A 186 -5.64 -19.04 3.20
C GLN A 186 -5.07 -18.97 4.62
N VAL A 187 -5.56 -18.03 5.41
CA VAL A 187 -5.26 -17.89 6.84
C VAL A 187 -6.56 -17.77 7.63
N SER A 188 -6.55 -18.09 8.91
CA SER A 188 -7.68 -17.77 9.79
C SER A 188 -7.80 -16.25 9.92
N SER A 189 -9.01 -15.69 9.97
CA SER A 189 -9.26 -14.26 10.19
C SER A 189 -8.69 -13.74 11.51
N SER A 190 -8.37 -14.63 12.46
CA SER A 190 -7.70 -14.32 13.73
C SER A 190 -6.16 -14.33 13.63
N GLU A 191 -5.59 -14.75 12.50
CA GLU A 191 -4.14 -14.79 12.30
C GLU A 191 -3.57 -13.44 11.91
N SER A 192 -2.27 -13.26 12.15
CA SER A 192 -1.60 -11.99 11.92
C SER A 192 -1.30 -11.77 10.44
N GLU A 193 -1.28 -10.52 10.01
CA GLU A 193 -0.79 -10.04 8.72
C GLU A 193 0.59 -10.64 8.32
N THR A 194 1.41 -10.98 9.33
CA THR A 194 2.72 -11.63 9.11
C THR A 194 2.57 -12.94 8.36
N LYS A 195 1.54 -13.72 8.66
CA LYS A 195 1.33 -15.04 8.04
C LYS A 195 0.86 -14.91 6.59
N ILE A 196 0.05 -13.90 6.30
CA ILE A 196 -0.32 -13.54 4.91
C ILE A 196 0.95 -13.22 4.11
N LYS A 197 1.81 -12.34 4.65
CA LYS A 197 3.09 -11.96 4.02
C LYS A 197 4.03 -13.15 3.81
N GLU A 198 4.02 -14.14 4.71
CA GLU A 198 4.79 -15.38 4.55
C GLU A 198 4.28 -16.19 3.35
N ILE A 199 2.96 -16.43 3.25
CA ILE A 199 2.35 -17.15 2.13
C ILE A 199 2.66 -16.45 0.80
N VAL A 200 2.53 -15.12 0.73
CA VAL A 200 2.83 -14.37 -0.49
C VAL A 200 4.30 -14.52 -0.89
N LYS A 201 5.23 -14.44 0.07
CA LYS A 201 6.67 -14.60 -0.20
C LYS A 201 7.06 -16.01 -0.61
N GLU A 202 6.44 -17.04 -0.06
CA GLU A 202 6.69 -18.43 -0.43
C GLU A 202 6.18 -18.77 -1.84
N ASN A 203 5.19 -18.02 -2.33
CA ASN A 203 4.55 -18.24 -3.62
C ASN A 203 4.77 -17.09 -4.61
N VAL A 204 5.87 -16.36 -4.50
CA VAL A 204 6.15 -15.12 -5.23
C VAL A 204 6.02 -15.24 -6.75
N SER A 205 6.34 -16.40 -7.34
CA SER A 205 6.21 -16.64 -8.79
C SER A 205 4.76 -16.71 -9.29
N ARG A 206 3.78 -16.82 -8.40
CA ARG A 206 2.36 -16.89 -8.74
C ARG A 206 1.67 -15.52 -8.70
N PHE A 207 2.39 -14.48 -8.27
CA PHE A 207 1.87 -13.14 -8.10
C PHE A 207 2.46 -12.16 -9.11
N ASN A 208 1.73 -11.10 -9.35
CA ASN A 208 2.20 -9.99 -10.18
C ASN A 208 3.24 -9.16 -9.42
N LYS A 209 4.30 -8.77 -10.13
CA LYS A 209 5.38 -7.96 -9.54
C LYS A 209 5.56 -6.68 -10.32
N LYS A 210 5.72 -5.58 -9.59
CA LYS A 210 6.01 -4.27 -10.19
C LYS A 210 7.20 -3.61 -9.51
N LYS A 211 7.86 -2.75 -10.25
CA LYS A 211 8.92 -1.88 -9.77
C LYS A 211 8.43 -0.44 -9.80
N VAL A 212 8.44 0.21 -8.63
CA VAL A 212 8.08 1.60 -8.45
C VAL A 212 9.34 2.43 -8.27
N PHE A 213 9.53 3.44 -9.10
CA PHE A 213 10.66 4.36 -9.05
C PHE A 213 10.24 5.63 -8.32
N LEU A 214 10.88 5.86 -7.17
CA LEU A 214 10.64 7.00 -6.31
C LEU A 214 11.87 7.93 -6.35
N LYS A 215 11.67 9.18 -6.77
CA LYS A 215 12.69 10.23 -6.68
C LYS A 215 12.58 10.95 -5.34
N LYS A 216 13.72 11.26 -4.75
CA LYS A 216 13.77 12.10 -3.55
C LYS A 216 14.01 13.56 -3.94
N GLU A 217 13.07 14.45 -3.57
CA GLU A 217 13.16 15.90 -3.73
C GLU A 217 12.81 16.58 -2.39
N ASP A 218 13.71 17.38 -1.86
CA ASP A 218 13.48 18.22 -0.65
C ASP A 218 12.80 17.49 0.53
N ASN A 219 13.13 16.28 0.85
CA ASN A 219 12.49 15.41 1.85
C ASN A 219 11.15 14.75 1.43
N ARG A 220 10.69 14.95 0.19
CA ARG A 220 9.51 14.28 -0.35
C ARG A 220 9.93 13.12 -1.26
N LEU A 221 9.06 12.12 -1.33
CA LEU A 221 9.17 11.05 -2.32
C LEU A 221 8.16 11.32 -3.44
N ILE A 222 8.65 11.33 -4.67
CA ILE A 222 7.87 11.59 -5.89
C ILE A 222 7.87 10.32 -6.72
N VAL A 223 6.70 9.88 -7.15
CA VAL A 223 6.55 8.72 -8.04
C VAL A 223 6.86 9.15 -9.47
N GLN A 224 7.87 8.53 -10.06
CA GLN A 224 8.29 8.86 -11.43
C GLN A 224 7.80 7.86 -12.46
N LYS A 225 7.88 6.58 -12.13
CA LYS A 225 7.70 5.49 -13.08
C LYS A 225 7.23 4.23 -12.36
N VAL A 226 6.42 3.44 -13.03
CA VAL A 226 6.03 2.10 -12.61
C VAL A 226 6.20 1.14 -13.79
N THR A 227 6.89 0.03 -13.57
CA THR A 227 7.08 -1.01 -14.58
C THR A 227 6.73 -2.38 -14.04
N LYS A 228 6.24 -3.26 -14.91
CA LYS A 228 6.10 -4.68 -14.60
C LYS A 228 7.48 -5.34 -14.56
N ILE A 229 7.70 -6.25 -13.64
CA ILE A 229 8.86 -7.12 -13.62
C ILE A 229 8.49 -8.34 -14.47
N GLN A 230 9.19 -8.51 -15.59
CA GLN A 230 9.09 -9.71 -16.42
C GLN A 230 9.97 -10.80 -15.78
N GLU A 231 9.43 -12.00 -15.67
CA GLU A 231 10.19 -13.20 -15.27
C GLU A 231 10.98 -13.79 -16.44
#